data_7624b7658a039aae9855de9e71ea0d9c
#
_entry.id   7624b7658a039aae9855de9e71ea0d9c
#
_cell.length_a   1.000
_cell.length_b   1.000
_cell.length_c   1.000
_cell.angle_alpha   90.00
_cell.angle_beta   90.00
_cell.angle_gamma   90.00
#
_symmetry.space_group_name_H-M   'P 1'
#
loop_
_entity.id
_entity.type
_entity.pdbx_description
1 polymer ?
#
loop_
_entity_poly.entity_id
_entity_poly.type
_entity_poly.pdbx_seq_one_letter_code
_entity_poly.pdbx_strand_id
1 'polypeptide(L)'
;LSFTFVANSIVSDAKAFAKGDTAKELRYLDSIGKEEVYLGHTYKEVTNNQINKGLDLEGGLNVILQISVKDVLKGLANDSKNPAFNKALADAKTNQKGNQDFIDAFFEAANANNVKLAAADVFGNRNLDEVIKFDMTNKQVEPIIKQKVQESVESAFKVLRERIDKFGVTQPNIQLLGNSGRILVELPGAKDVDRIKKLLQS
;
A
#
# COMPACT_ATOMS: atom_id res chain seq x y z
N LEU A 1 -6.04 25.92 27.05
CA LEU A 1 -7.04 25.23 26.22
C LEU A 1 -6.41 24.92 24.87
N SER A 2 -6.54 23.69 24.38
CA SER A 2 -6.02 23.28 23.06
C SER A 2 -7.10 23.47 22.00
N PHE A 3 -6.70 23.62 20.72
CA PHE A 3 -7.61 23.66 19.58
C PHE A 3 -8.57 22.45 19.55
N THR A 4 -8.07 21.27 19.91
CA THR A 4 -8.86 20.03 20.00
C THR A 4 -9.99 20.13 21.03
N PHE A 5 -9.72 20.71 22.20
CA PHE A 5 -10.75 20.89 23.23
C PHE A 5 -11.86 21.83 22.77
N VAL A 6 -11.49 22.96 22.15
CA VAL A 6 -12.45 23.94 21.63
C VAL A 6 -13.31 23.37 20.53
N ALA A 7 -12.70 22.67 19.55
CA ALA A 7 -13.45 22.05 18.46
C ALA A 7 -14.42 20.97 18.97
N ASN A 8 -14.00 20.12 19.92
CA ASN A 8 -14.87 19.10 20.50
C ASN A 8 -16.03 19.69 21.29
N SER A 9 -15.82 20.83 22.00
CA SER A 9 -16.90 21.55 22.68
C SER A 9 -17.96 22.03 21.68
N ILE A 10 -17.52 22.65 20.58
CA ILE A 10 -18.42 23.15 19.53
C ILE A 10 -19.22 22.02 18.86
N VAL A 11 -18.57 20.87 18.58
CA VAL A 11 -19.28 19.70 18.06
C VAL A 11 -20.29 19.14 19.05
N SER A 12 -19.96 19.14 20.35
CA SER A 12 -20.90 18.74 21.40
C SER A 12 -22.14 19.66 21.46
N ASP A 13 -21.93 20.96 21.36
CA ASP A 13 -23.01 21.95 21.33
C ASP A 13 -23.88 21.79 20.08
N ALA A 14 -23.27 21.56 18.91
CA ALA A 14 -23.97 21.27 17.66
C ALA A 14 -24.87 20.03 17.76
N LYS A 15 -24.35 18.96 18.37
CA LYS A 15 -25.12 17.72 18.60
C LYS A 15 -26.27 17.92 19.58
N ALA A 16 -26.03 18.67 20.65
CA ALA A 16 -27.08 19.03 21.63
C ALA A 16 -28.19 19.85 20.99
N PHE A 17 -27.84 20.82 20.13
CA PHE A 17 -28.78 21.63 19.35
C PHE A 17 -29.59 20.80 18.36
N ALA A 18 -28.90 19.89 17.63
CA ALA A 18 -29.51 19.10 16.56
C ALA A 18 -30.43 17.97 17.05
N LYS A 19 -30.29 17.53 18.31
CA LYS A 19 -31.08 16.43 18.93
C LYS A 19 -31.20 15.19 18.03
N GLY A 20 -30.10 14.83 17.36
CA GLY A 20 -30.03 13.69 16.46
C GLY A 20 -30.36 13.96 14.99
N ASP A 21 -30.70 15.19 14.61
CA ASP A 21 -30.91 15.60 13.22
C ASP A 21 -29.60 16.06 12.58
N THR A 22 -29.01 15.22 11.77
CA THR A 22 -27.70 15.46 11.12
C THR A 22 -27.72 16.72 10.22
N ALA A 23 -28.84 17.03 9.59
CA ALA A 23 -28.97 18.22 8.73
C ALA A 23 -28.92 19.50 9.55
N LYS A 24 -29.51 19.52 10.75
CA LYS A 24 -29.45 20.65 11.67
C LYS A 24 -28.07 20.80 12.27
N GLU A 25 -27.38 19.69 12.62
CA GLU A 25 -26.01 19.70 13.10
C GLU A 25 -25.07 20.35 12.08
N LEU A 26 -25.13 19.92 10.81
CA LEU A 26 -24.33 20.48 9.74
C LEU A 26 -24.60 21.98 9.51
N ARG A 27 -25.87 22.41 9.52
CA ARG A 27 -26.23 23.84 9.36
C ARG A 27 -25.68 24.67 10.52
N TYR A 28 -25.74 24.17 11.74
CA TYR A 28 -25.19 24.85 12.90
C TYR A 28 -23.68 25.03 12.77
N LEU A 29 -22.94 23.95 12.41
CA LEU A 29 -21.49 24.00 12.21
C LEU A 29 -21.09 24.91 11.05
N ASP A 30 -21.86 24.94 9.97
CA ASP A 30 -21.61 25.82 8.82
C ASP A 30 -21.88 27.31 9.17
N SER A 31 -22.89 27.58 9.99
CA SER A 31 -23.20 28.95 10.43
C SER A 31 -22.09 29.60 11.27
N ILE A 32 -21.41 28.79 12.10
CA ILE A 32 -20.29 29.25 12.93
C ILE A 32 -18.92 29.06 12.26
N GLY A 33 -18.88 28.48 11.07
CA GLY A 33 -17.64 28.14 10.35
C GLY A 33 -16.71 29.34 10.11
N LYS A 34 -17.26 30.55 10.03
CA LYS A 34 -16.54 31.81 9.81
C LYS A 34 -16.44 32.69 11.07
N GLU A 35 -17.04 32.27 12.19
CA GLU A 35 -17.00 33.03 13.41
C GLU A 35 -15.70 32.75 14.18
N GLU A 36 -15.15 33.75 14.84
CA GLU A 36 -14.00 33.61 15.73
C GLU A 36 -14.43 32.86 16.99
N VAL A 37 -13.90 31.66 17.17
CA VAL A 37 -14.27 30.79 18.29
C VAL A 37 -13.16 30.58 19.30
N TYR A 38 -11.89 30.90 18.97
CA TYR A 38 -10.77 30.76 19.87
C TYR A 38 -9.56 31.63 19.46
N LEU A 39 -9.14 32.57 20.31
CA LEU A 39 -7.92 33.40 20.15
C LEU A 39 -7.77 34.02 18.73
N GLY A 40 -8.84 34.55 18.15
CA GLY A 40 -8.80 35.12 16.82
C GLY A 40 -8.88 34.13 15.66
N HIS A 41 -9.05 32.83 15.95
CA HIS A 41 -9.21 31.78 14.94
C HIS A 41 -10.68 31.44 14.75
N THR A 42 -11.07 31.25 13.49
CA THR A 42 -12.39 30.75 13.11
C THR A 42 -12.55 29.27 13.44
N TYR A 43 -13.78 28.76 13.54
CA TYR A 43 -14.03 27.33 13.76
C TYR A 43 -13.34 26.46 12.70
N LYS A 44 -13.30 26.90 11.45
CA LYS A 44 -12.63 26.18 10.36
C LYS A 44 -11.11 26.11 10.57
N GLU A 45 -10.47 27.18 11.02
CA GLU A 45 -9.03 27.20 11.33
C GLU A 45 -8.72 26.37 12.58
N VAL A 46 -9.56 26.43 13.61
CA VAL A 46 -9.46 25.61 14.81
C VAL A 46 -9.53 24.13 14.46
N THR A 47 -10.45 23.74 13.58
CA THR A 47 -10.60 22.34 13.13
C THR A 47 -9.39 21.89 12.31
N ASN A 48 -8.86 22.74 11.43
CA ASN A 48 -7.66 22.43 10.64
C ASN A 48 -6.39 22.32 11.50
N ASN A 49 -6.33 23.04 12.63
CA ASN A 49 -5.20 23.05 13.55
C ASN A 49 -5.37 22.05 14.72
N GLN A 50 -6.42 21.23 14.70
CA GLN A 50 -6.55 20.12 15.64
C GLN A 50 -5.37 19.15 15.47
N ILE A 51 -4.94 18.55 16.59
CA ILE A 51 -4.09 17.37 16.52
C ILE A 51 -4.89 16.29 15.77
N ASN A 52 -4.36 15.82 14.64
CA ASN A 52 -4.95 14.74 13.90
C ASN A 52 -5.18 13.57 14.85
N LYS A 53 -6.45 13.22 15.02
CA LYS A 53 -6.81 12.04 15.80
C LYS A 53 -6.30 10.83 15.06
N GLY A 54 -5.51 9.98 15.74
CA GLY A 54 -5.08 8.72 15.18
C GLY A 54 -6.26 7.76 14.97
N LEU A 55 -6.01 6.66 14.29
CA LEU A 55 -6.98 5.58 14.02
C LEU A 55 -7.74 5.10 15.26
N ASP A 56 -7.10 5.15 16.44
CA ASP A 56 -7.70 4.75 17.73
C ASP A 56 -8.83 5.67 18.19
N LEU A 57 -8.83 6.95 17.75
CA LEU A 57 -9.80 7.96 18.19
C LEU A 57 -10.93 8.20 17.17
N GLU A 58 -10.67 8.00 15.88
CA GLU A 58 -11.67 8.24 14.82
C GLU A 58 -12.16 6.93 14.17
N GLY A 59 -11.51 5.81 14.48
CA GLY A 59 -11.68 4.57 13.75
C GLY A 59 -11.00 4.63 12.37
N GLY A 60 -11.12 3.57 11.60
CA GLY A 60 -10.55 3.51 10.26
C GLY A 60 -9.99 2.14 9.92
N LEU A 61 -9.19 2.08 8.87
CA LEU A 61 -8.53 0.86 8.42
C LEU A 61 -7.02 1.03 8.50
N ASN A 62 -6.36 0.06 9.15
CA ASN A 62 -4.91 -0.10 9.12
C ASN A 62 -4.60 -1.51 8.64
N VAL A 63 -3.95 -1.63 7.49
CA VAL A 63 -3.60 -2.92 6.90
C VAL A 63 -2.20 -2.88 6.32
N ILE A 64 -1.54 -4.03 6.34
CA ILE A 64 -0.32 -4.27 5.58
C ILE A 64 -0.69 -5.15 4.39
N LEU A 65 -0.51 -4.60 3.18
CA LEU A 65 -0.64 -5.33 1.93
C LEU A 65 0.73 -5.87 1.54
N GLN A 66 0.76 -7.02 0.91
CA GLN A 66 2.00 -7.58 0.36
C GLN A 66 1.81 -7.89 -1.11
N ILE A 67 2.66 -7.29 -1.94
CA ILE A 67 2.77 -7.64 -3.36
C ILE A 67 3.40 -9.01 -3.46
N SER A 68 2.77 -9.90 -4.23
CA SER A 68 3.30 -11.24 -4.45
C SER A 68 4.51 -11.20 -5.38
N VAL A 69 5.72 -11.13 -4.82
CA VAL A 69 6.97 -11.21 -5.58
C VAL A 69 7.03 -12.50 -6.41
N LYS A 70 6.43 -13.59 -5.92
CA LYS A 70 6.29 -14.85 -6.66
C LYS A 70 5.53 -14.66 -7.97
N ASP A 71 4.40 -13.92 -7.93
CA ASP A 71 3.59 -13.69 -9.12
C ASP A 71 4.25 -12.69 -10.06
N VAL A 72 4.97 -11.69 -9.52
CA VAL A 72 5.81 -10.81 -10.34
C VAL A 72 6.88 -11.62 -11.09
N LEU A 73 7.59 -12.54 -10.41
CA LEU A 73 8.58 -13.40 -11.06
C LEU A 73 7.96 -14.29 -12.13
N LYS A 74 6.76 -14.85 -11.90
CA LYS A 74 6.03 -15.61 -12.91
C LYS A 74 5.68 -14.74 -14.12
N GLY A 75 5.18 -13.52 -13.91
CA GLY A 75 4.86 -12.59 -14.97
C GLY A 75 6.10 -12.20 -15.79
N LEU A 76 7.24 -11.91 -15.14
CA LEU A 76 8.51 -11.64 -15.82
C LEU A 76 9.00 -12.83 -16.64
N ALA A 77 8.74 -14.06 -16.19
CA ALA A 77 9.04 -15.30 -16.91
C ALA A 77 7.92 -15.69 -17.91
N ASN A 78 6.98 -14.79 -18.21
CA ASN A 78 5.85 -15.03 -19.13
C ASN A 78 5.09 -16.33 -18.81
N ASP A 79 4.77 -16.53 -17.52
CA ASP A 79 4.11 -17.74 -17.00
C ASP A 79 4.80 -19.04 -17.40
N SER A 80 6.11 -19.05 -17.31
CA SER A 80 6.98 -20.15 -17.67
C SER A 80 6.45 -21.51 -17.20
N LYS A 81 6.45 -22.49 -18.09
CA LYS A 81 6.12 -23.89 -17.78
C LYS A 81 7.35 -24.73 -17.43
N ASN A 82 8.52 -24.11 -17.36
CA ASN A 82 9.77 -24.80 -17.00
C ASN A 82 9.64 -25.47 -15.62
N PRO A 83 9.78 -26.79 -15.50
CA PRO A 83 9.58 -27.51 -14.24
C PRO A 83 10.56 -27.09 -13.15
N ALA A 84 11.84 -26.88 -13.53
CA ALA A 84 12.89 -26.49 -12.58
C ALA A 84 12.64 -25.07 -12.02
N PHE A 85 12.19 -24.12 -12.87
CA PHE A 85 11.79 -22.78 -12.46
C PHE A 85 10.60 -22.81 -11.51
N ASN A 86 9.55 -23.56 -11.85
CA ASN A 86 8.36 -23.67 -11.00
C ASN A 86 8.66 -24.36 -9.67
N LYS A 87 9.57 -25.38 -9.68
CA LYS A 87 10.06 -25.99 -8.46
C LYS A 87 10.85 -25.01 -7.61
N ALA A 88 11.74 -24.20 -8.20
CA ALA A 88 12.48 -23.17 -7.49
C ALA A 88 11.56 -22.14 -6.82
N LEU A 89 10.47 -21.72 -7.46
CA LEU A 89 9.44 -20.84 -6.87
C LEU A 89 8.70 -21.48 -5.69
N ALA A 90 8.51 -22.81 -5.71
CA ALA A 90 7.88 -23.53 -4.61
C ALA A 90 8.87 -23.70 -3.44
N ASP A 91 10.11 -24.12 -3.74
CA ASP A 91 11.18 -24.32 -2.75
C ASP A 91 11.52 -23.00 -2.04
N ALA A 92 11.56 -21.87 -2.76
CA ALA A 92 11.78 -20.54 -2.19
C ALA A 92 10.78 -20.23 -1.07
N LYS A 93 9.50 -20.54 -1.28
CA LYS A 93 8.47 -20.32 -0.27
C LYS A 93 8.65 -21.21 0.95
N THR A 94 9.07 -22.46 0.74
CA THR A 94 9.19 -23.45 1.82
C THR A 94 10.47 -23.25 2.63
N ASN A 95 11.55 -22.83 1.98
CA ASN A 95 12.90 -22.74 2.57
C ASN A 95 13.28 -21.33 3.00
N GLN A 96 12.40 -20.34 2.85
CA GLN A 96 12.64 -18.96 3.27
C GLN A 96 12.95 -18.91 4.77
N LYS A 97 14.10 -18.33 5.13
CA LYS A 97 14.60 -18.28 6.51
C LYS A 97 14.28 -16.94 7.15
N GLY A 98 13.54 -16.96 8.27
CA GLY A 98 13.31 -15.77 9.09
C GLY A 98 12.84 -14.57 8.28
N ASN A 99 13.62 -13.49 8.28
CA ASN A 99 13.32 -12.24 7.56
C ASN A 99 13.95 -12.17 6.15
N GLN A 100 14.37 -13.31 5.57
CA GLN A 100 14.92 -13.33 4.21
C GLN A 100 13.87 -12.87 3.20
N ASP A 101 14.26 -12.00 2.25
CA ASP A 101 13.37 -11.61 1.17
C ASP A 101 13.11 -12.80 0.24
N PHE A 102 11.85 -12.92 -0.23
CA PHE A 102 11.45 -14.03 -1.10
C PHE A 102 12.29 -14.10 -2.38
N ILE A 103 12.72 -12.95 -2.92
CA ILE A 103 13.54 -12.90 -4.12
C ILE A 103 14.92 -13.56 -3.90
N ASP A 104 15.53 -13.35 -2.75
CA ASP A 104 16.82 -13.97 -2.41
C ASP A 104 16.67 -15.47 -2.22
N ALA A 105 15.63 -15.90 -1.52
CA ALA A 105 15.30 -17.33 -1.38
C ALA A 105 15.02 -17.99 -2.74
N PHE A 106 14.42 -17.28 -3.68
CA PHE A 106 14.19 -17.75 -5.04
C PHE A 106 15.51 -17.97 -5.79
N PHE A 107 16.47 -17.04 -5.73
CA PHE A 107 17.74 -17.22 -6.43
C PHE A 107 18.58 -18.37 -5.83
N GLU A 108 18.55 -18.53 -4.50
CA GLU A 108 19.17 -19.70 -3.85
C GLU A 108 18.51 -21.00 -4.36
N ALA A 109 17.20 -21.08 -4.39
CA ALA A 109 16.45 -22.23 -4.87
C ALA A 109 16.66 -22.49 -6.38
N ALA A 110 16.74 -21.43 -7.20
CA ALA A 110 16.99 -21.53 -8.63
C ALA A 110 18.37 -22.12 -8.90
N ASN A 111 19.39 -21.70 -8.16
CA ASN A 111 20.74 -22.27 -8.26
C ASN A 111 20.75 -23.73 -7.79
N ALA A 112 20.09 -24.07 -6.69
CA ALA A 112 20.00 -25.43 -6.17
C ALA A 112 19.27 -26.39 -7.12
N ASN A 113 18.28 -25.90 -7.87
CA ASN A 113 17.53 -26.65 -8.87
C ASN A 113 18.15 -26.57 -10.29
N ASN A 114 19.37 -26.03 -10.43
CA ASN A 114 20.09 -25.86 -11.69
C ASN A 114 19.26 -25.14 -12.79
N VAL A 115 18.45 -24.14 -12.39
CA VAL A 115 17.69 -23.34 -13.34
C VAL A 115 18.62 -22.43 -14.10
N LYS A 116 18.61 -22.49 -15.44
CA LYS A 116 19.26 -21.48 -16.27
C LYS A 116 18.33 -20.27 -16.38
N LEU A 117 18.57 -19.22 -15.59
CA LEU A 117 17.69 -18.05 -15.53
C LEU A 117 17.61 -17.30 -16.87
N ALA A 118 18.69 -17.30 -17.67
CA ALA A 118 18.75 -16.68 -19.01
C ALA A 118 18.11 -17.53 -20.11
N ALA A 119 17.48 -18.67 -19.78
CA ALA A 119 16.81 -19.50 -20.80
C ALA A 119 15.58 -18.77 -21.38
N ALA A 120 15.27 -19.05 -22.65
CA ALA A 120 14.19 -18.40 -23.39
C ALA A 120 12.79 -18.70 -22.79
N ASP A 121 12.64 -19.82 -22.12
CA ASP A 121 11.44 -20.24 -21.41
C ASP A 121 11.39 -19.77 -19.93
N VAL A 122 12.38 -18.95 -19.51
CA VAL A 122 12.45 -18.31 -18.20
C VAL A 122 12.54 -16.79 -18.41
N PHE A 123 13.67 -16.15 -18.09
CA PHE A 123 13.81 -14.70 -18.22
C PHE A 123 14.45 -14.23 -19.52
N GLY A 124 15.06 -15.13 -20.31
CA GLY A 124 15.55 -14.84 -21.67
C GLY A 124 14.44 -14.74 -22.72
N ASN A 125 13.22 -14.40 -22.32
CA ASN A 125 12.04 -14.26 -23.17
C ASN A 125 11.99 -12.88 -23.86
N ARG A 126 11.08 -12.72 -24.83
CA ARG A 126 10.97 -11.49 -25.65
C ARG A 126 10.79 -10.19 -24.84
N ASN A 127 10.21 -10.27 -23.64
CA ASN A 127 9.96 -9.07 -22.85
C ASN A 127 11.24 -8.53 -22.17
N LEU A 128 12.26 -9.38 -22.08
CA LEU A 128 13.52 -9.09 -21.39
C LEU A 128 14.76 -9.31 -22.29
N ASP A 129 14.57 -9.61 -23.57
CA ASP A 129 15.68 -9.95 -24.51
C ASP A 129 16.62 -8.77 -24.79
N GLU A 130 16.20 -7.55 -24.51
CA GLU A 130 17.08 -6.37 -24.59
C GLU A 130 18.13 -6.37 -23.47
N VAL A 131 17.77 -6.85 -22.27
CA VAL A 131 18.59 -6.79 -21.06
C VAL A 131 19.14 -8.13 -20.58
N ILE A 132 18.51 -9.26 -20.99
CA ILE A 132 18.95 -10.61 -20.62
C ILE A 132 19.29 -11.39 -21.91
N LYS A 133 20.58 -11.68 -22.07
CA LYS A 133 21.08 -12.49 -23.18
C LYS A 133 21.25 -13.94 -22.75
N PHE A 134 21.08 -14.87 -23.69
CA PHE A 134 21.07 -16.31 -23.44
C PHE A 134 22.39 -16.85 -22.84
N ASP A 135 23.50 -16.19 -23.09
CA ASP A 135 24.84 -16.52 -22.59
C ASP A 135 25.11 -16.00 -21.17
N MET A 136 24.23 -15.19 -20.61
CA MET A 136 24.37 -14.68 -19.26
C MET A 136 24.30 -15.79 -18.21
N THR A 137 25.16 -15.66 -17.20
CA THR A 137 25.11 -16.49 -15.99
C THR A 137 24.00 -16.06 -15.05
N ASN A 138 23.57 -16.94 -14.15
CA ASN A 138 22.57 -16.59 -13.13
C ASN A 138 23.00 -15.39 -12.29
N LYS A 139 24.29 -15.23 -11.97
CA LYS A 139 24.83 -14.08 -11.24
C LYS A 139 24.67 -12.75 -11.97
N GLN A 140 24.69 -12.77 -13.29
CA GLN A 140 24.47 -11.57 -14.12
C GLN A 140 22.98 -11.25 -14.28
N VAL A 141 22.12 -12.28 -14.33
CA VAL A 141 20.66 -12.14 -14.44
C VAL A 141 20.04 -11.66 -13.13
N GLU A 142 20.56 -12.11 -11.99
CA GLU A 142 20.02 -11.80 -10.66
C GLU A 142 19.80 -10.30 -10.41
N PRO A 143 20.78 -9.38 -10.59
CA PRO A 143 20.58 -7.96 -10.34
C PRO A 143 19.55 -7.35 -11.29
N ILE A 144 19.50 -7.83 -12.54
CA ILE A 144 18.51 -7.34 -13.53
C ILE A 144 17.10 -7.68 -13.09
N ILE A 145 16.87 -8.92 -12.66
CA ILE A 145 15.56 -9.36 -12.19
C ILE A 145 15.18 -8.68 -10.87
N LYS A 146 16.11 -8.48 -9.94
CA LYS A 146 15.87 -7.70 -8.71
C LYS A 146 15.36 -6.29 -9.05
N GLN A 147 16.02 -5.61 -9.99
CA GLN A 147 15.59 -4.30 -10.46
C GLN A 147 14.20 -4.35 -11.09
N LYS A 148 13.91 -5.34 -11.97
CA LYS A 148 12.59 -5.49 -12.60
C LYS A 148 11.47 -5.78 -11.59
N VAL A 149 11.74 -6.55 -10.56
CA VAL A 149 10.81 -6.79 -9.46
C VAL A 149 10.57 -5.48 -8.70
N GLN A 150 11.61 -4.71 -8.40
CA GLN A 150 11.46 -3.42 -7.73
C GLN A 150 10.64 -2.43 -8.56
N GLU A 151 10.90 -2.31 -9.87
CA GLU A 151 10.10 -1.50 -10.80
C GLU A 151 8.62 -1.91 -10.80
N SER A 152 8.35 -3.22 -10.75
CA SER A 152 6.99 -3.77 -10.69
C SER A 152 6.29 -3.44 -9.36
N VAL A 153 7.00 -3.52 -8.24
CA VAL A 153 6.50 -3.15 -6.91
C VAL A 153 6.17 -1.66 -6.85
N GLU A 154 7.04 -0.81 -7.36
CA GLU A 154 6.82 0.64 -7.41
C GLU A 154 5.63 1.01 -8.31
N SER A 155 5.47 0.34 -9.44
CA SER A 155 4.32 0.51 -10.33
C SER A 155 3.01 0.12 -9.64
N ALA A 156 2.99 -1.04 -8.98
CA ALA A 156 1.83 -1.49 -8.21
C ALA A 156 1.49 -0.53 -7.06
N PHE A 157 2.50 0.00 -6.36
CA PHE A 157 2.33 1.00 -5.32
C PHE A 157 1.68 2.29 -5.86
N LYS A 158 2.14 2.78 -7.03
CA LYS A 158 1.53 3.96 -7.68
C LYS A 158 0.05 3.73 -8.02
N VAL A 159 -0.26 2.59 -8.63
CA VAL A 159 -1.64 2.21 -8.96
C VAL A 159 -2.51 2.13 -7.72
N LEU A 160 -2.02 1.51 -6.65
CA LEU A 160 -2.72 1.42 -5.37
C LEU A 160 -3.03 2.81 -4.80
N ARG A 161 -2.04 3.70 -4.79
CA ARG A 161 -2.19 5.07 -4.32
C ARG A 161 -3.24 5.83 -5.12
N GLU A 162 -3.19 5.77 -6.45
CA GLU A 162 -4.19 6.40 -7.31
C GLU A 162 -5.62 5.87 -7.07
N ARG A 163 -5.76 4.58 -6.78
CA ARG A 163 -7.06 3.98 -6.43
C ARG A 163 -7.59 4.53 -5.11
N ILE A 164 -6.74 4.62 -4.09
CA ILE A 164 -7.12 5.16 -2.78
C ILE A 164 -7.48 6.64 -2.89
N ASP A 165 -6.71 7.43 -3.65
CA ASP A 165 -6.98 8.85 -3.87
C ASP A 165 -8.35 9.05 -4.56
N LYS A 166 -8.66 8.24 -5.58
CA LYS A 166 -9.96 8.25 -6.26
C LYS A 166 -11.13 7.85 -5.36
N PHE A 167 -10.86 7.07 -4.33
CA PHE A 167 -11.88 6.65 -3.36
C PHE A 167 -12.31 7.78 -2.42
N GLY A 168 -11.53 8.86 -2.33
CA GLY A 168 -11.87 10.05 -1.56
C GLY A 168 -11.70 9.89 -0.05
N VAL A 169 -10.82 9.01 0.40
CA VAL A 169 -10.47 8.91 1.83
C VAL A 169 -9.67 10.14 2.24
N THR A 170 -10.05 10.74 3.35
CA THR A 170 -9.36 11.92 3.88
C THR A 170 -8.02 11.52 4.50
N GLN A 171 -6.93 12.17 4.06
CA GLN A 171 -5.57 12.01 4.60
C GLN A 171 -5.09 10.54 4.71
N PRO A 172 -5.08 9.76 3.60
CA PRO A 172 -4.55 8.42 3.63
C PRO A 172 -3.03 8.45 3.88
N ASN A 173 -2.53 7.58 4.73
CA ASN A 173 -1.10 7.33 4.88
C ASN A 173 -0.75 6.01 4.19
N ILE A 174 0.06 6.08 3.13
CA ILE A 174 0.42 4.92 2.32
C ILE A 174 1.94 4.90 2.17
N GLN A 175 2.58 3.88 2.70
CA GLN A 175 4.04 3.77 2.73
C GLN A 175 4.51 2.40 2.24
N LEU A 176 5.53 2.40 1.38
CA LEU A 176 6.25 1.18 1.02
C LEU A 176 7.24 0.83 2.14
N LEU A 177 7.13 -0.38 2.70
CA LEU A 177 7.96 -0.85 3.81
C LEU A 177 9.20 -1.59 3.28
N GLY A 178 10.28 -0.88 3.07
CA GLY A 178 11.53 -1.43 2.54
C GLY A 178 11.36 -2.05 1.14
N ASN A 179 12.21 -3.02 0.79
CA ASN A 179 12.22 -3.68 -0.53
C ASN A 179 11.39 -4.97 -0.57
N SER A 180 10.67 -5.29 0.51
CA SER A 180 9.94 -6.56 0.67
C SER A 180 8.61 -6.62 -0.09
N GLY A 181 8.21 -5.55 -0.79
CA GLY A 181 6.91 -5.43 -1.44
C GLY A 181 5.74 -5.26 -0.47
N ARG A 182 6.00 -4.97 0.82
CA ARG A 182 4.97 -4.66 1.82
C ARG A 182 4.60 -3.20 1.76
N ILE A 183 3.30 -2.92 1.82
CA ILE A 183 2.75 -1.57 1.80
C ILE A 183 1.88 -1.39 3.04
N LEU A 184 2.23 -0.43 3.87
CA LEU A 184 1.37 0.03 4.96
C LEU A 184 0.31 0.95 4.37
N VAL A 185 -0.96 0.68 4.68
CA VAL A 185 -2.10 1.51 4.29
C VAL A 185 -2.90 1.84 5.54
N GLU A 186 -2.95 3.12 5.88
CA GLU A 186 -3.72 3.65 6.99
C GLU A 186 -4.74 4.65 6.44
N LEU A 187 -6.01 4.39 6.68
CA LEU A 187 -7.14 5.17 6.17
C LEU A 187 -7.98 5.64 7.36
N PRO A 188 -7.62 6.79 7.97
CA PRO A 188 -8.36 7.34 9.10
C PRO A 188 -9.81 7.67 8.73
N GLY A 189 -10.75 7.41 9.63
CA GLY A 189 -12.17 7.72 9.43
C GLY A 189 -12.88 6.90 8.34
N ALA A 190 -12.24 5.89 7.78
CA ALA A 190 -12.83 5.03 6.77
C ALA A 190 -14.01 4.22 7.35
N LYS A 191 -15.22 4.45 6.82
CA LYS A 191 -16.46 3.85 7.33
C LYS A 191 -16.82 2.53 6.63
N ASP A 192 -16.50 2.41 5.34
CA ASP A 192 -16.83 1.22 4.52
C ASP A 192 -15.59 0.36 4.30
N VAL A 193 -15.20 -0.35 5.36
CA VAL A 193 -14.00 -1.18 5.39
C VAL A 193 -14.06 -2.31 4.34
N ASP A 194 -15.22 -2.92 4.12
CA ASP A 194 -15.36 -4.05 3.18
C ASP A 194 -15.23 -3.60 1.73
N ARG A 195 -15.76 -2.44 1.40
CA ARG A 195 -15.60 -1.84 0.07
C ARG A 195 -14.15 -1.47 -0.19
N ILE A 196 -13.47 -0.90 0.80
CA ILE A 196 -12.06 -0.56 0.70
C ILE A 196 -11.20 -1.83 0.55
N LYS A 197 -11.45 -2.88 1.32
CA LYS A 197 -10.74 -4.17 1.17
C LYS A 197 -10.87 -4.73 -0.25
N LYS A 198 -12.07 -4.70 -0.84
CA LYS A 198 -12.28 -5.13 -2.23
C LYS A 198 -11.49 -4.28 -3.23
N LEU A 199 -11.44 -2.95 -3.01
CA LEU A 199 -10.65 -2.04 -3.84
C LEU A 199 -9.14 -2.35 -3.78
N LEU A 200 -8.64 -2.69 -2.59
CA LEU A 200 -7.23 -2.98 -2.37
C LEU A 200 -6.81 -4.35 -2.93
N GLN A 201 -7.75 -5.27 -3.12
CA GLN A 201 -7.50 -6.64 -3.59
C GLN A 201 -7.75 -6.82 -5.11
N SER A 202 -8.38 -5.86 -5.77
CA SER A 202 -8.65 -5.86 -7.22
C SER A 202 -7.48 -5.26 -8.00
#